data_e052b6cd0b68e751fdec9814c4a226e4
#
_entry.id   e052b6cd0b68e751fdec9814c4a226e4
#
_cell.length_a   1.000
_cell.length_b   1.000
_cell.length_c   1.000
_cell.angle_alpha   90.00
_cell.angle_beta   90.00
_cell.angle_gamma   90.00
#
_symmetry.space_group_name_H-M   'P 1'
#
loop_
_entity.id
_entity.type
_entity.pdbx_description
1 polymer ?
#
loop_
_entity_poly.entity_id
_entity_poly.type
_entity_poly.pdbx_seq_one_letter_code
_entity_poly.pdbx_strand_id
1 'polypeptide(L)'
;MEKFSLPKDKIKVLLLEGLHQSAVQTFKNQGYSNIEYLKTSLPEAELVEKVRDAHFIGIRSRTQLTETVLDAAEKLAGIGCFCIGTNQVDLHAALERGIPVFNAPFSNTRSVAELVLGEIIMLLRGIPSRNAAAHRGEWQKTANQSFEARGKTLGIIGYGHIGTQLSIMAEHIGMRVQFYDIEDKLVLGNATQVDFSTLLKTSDVISLHVPETPQTKNMIGESELDVMKAGSILINASRGTVVDIDALAAALDSKKLAGAAIDVFPTEPKSNSEEFISPLRAFDNVLLTPHIGGSTQEAQENIGYEVAGKLVKYSDNGSTLSAVNFPEVSLPEHTGRHRLLHIHKNQPGMLTKINETFAKHQINIAGQYLQTSADIGYVVIDIDSADYALALTELKAIPGTLRARVLH
;
A
#
# COMPACT_ATOMS: atom_id res chain seq x y z
N MET A 1 28.00 17.77 -26.18
CA MET A 1 27.84 17.59 -24.72
C MET A 1 27.21 16.25 -24.49
N GLU A 2 27.89 15.35 -23.80
CA GLU A 2 27.27 14.11 -23.37
C GLU A 2 26.18 14.46 -22.34
N LYS A 3 24.93 14.12 -22.64
CA LYS A 3 23.82 14.27 -21.71
C LYS A 3 23.88 13.13 -20.70
N PHE A 4 24.22 13.39 -19.45
CA PHE A 4 24.29 12.38 -18.38
C PHE A 4 22.91 12.00 -17.81
N SER A 5 21.87 12.77 -18.10
CA SER A 5 20.48 12.41 -17.87
C SER A 5 19.83 11.94 -19.17
N LEU A 6 19.04 10.86 -19.09
CA LEU A 6 18.32 10.36 -20.23
C LEU A 6 17.12 11.26 -20.54
N PRO A 7 16.92 11.65 -21.82
CA PRO A 7 15.67 12.28 -22.25
C PRO A 7 14.48 11.38 -21.90
N LYS A 8 13.35 11.99 -21.54
CA LYS A 8 12.13 11.26 -21.09
C LYS A 8 11.63 10.25 -22.13
N ASP A 9 11.79 10.52 -23.41
CA ASP A 9 11.43 9.64 -24.52
C ASP A 9 12.29 8.35 -24.58
N LYS A 10 13.46 8.35 -23.96
CA LYS A 10 14.36 7.17 -23.87
C LYS A 10 14.20 6.42 -22.55
N ILE A 11 13.53 6.98 -21.56
CA ILE A 11 13.25 6.31 -20.30
C ILE A 11 12.17 5.25 -20.52
N LYS A 12 12.52 3.97 -20.41
CA LYS A 12 11.57 2.87 -20.52
C LYS A 12 10.79 2.69 -19.24
N VAL A 13 9.46 2.73 -19.36
CA VAL A 13 8.51 2.46 -18.29
C VAL A 13 7.79 1.15 -18.60
N LEU A 14 7.92 0.15 -17.73
CA LEU A 14 7.26 -1.15 -17.85
C LEU A 14 6.08 -1.20 -16.87
N LEU A 15 4.85 -1.27 -17.38
CA LEU A 15 3.63 -1.32 -16.60
C LEU A 15 2.95 -2.67 -16.79
N LEU A 16 2.75 -3.42 -15.70
CA LEU A 16 2.21 -4.78 -15.72
C LEU A 16 0.81 -4.86 -15.09
N GLU A 17 0.16 -6.01 -15.23
CA GLU A 17 -1.09 -6.38 -14.54
C GLU A 17 -2.30 -5.48 -14.88
N GLY A 18 -2.32 -4.88 -16.08
CA GLY A 18 -3.47 -4.11 -16.53
C GLY A 18 -3.78 -2.89 -15.65
N LEU A 19 -2.76 -2.16 -15.25
CA LEU A 19 -2.89 -0.91 -14.49
C LEU A 19 -3.89 0.03 -15.16
N HIS A 20 -4.58 0.86 -14.37
CA HIS A 20 -5.54 1.82 -14.94
C HIS A 20 -4.87 2.79 -15.90
N GLN A 21 -5.58 3.19 -16.95
CA GLN A 21 -5.04 4.03 -18.02
C GLN A 21 -4.57 5.42 -17.55
N SER A 22 -5.05 5.87 -16.39
CA SER A 22 -4.55 7.10 -15.74
C SER A 22 -3.05 7.06 -15.48
N ALA A 23 -2.49 5.89 -15.15
CA ALA A 23 -1.04 5.73 -14.98
C ALA A 23 -0.29 5.99 -16.30
N VAL A 24 -0.73 5.36 -17.39
CA VAL A 24 -0.15 5.56 -18.73
C VAL A 24 -0.27 7.02 -19.15
N GLN A 25 -1.44 7.62 -18.92
CA GLN A 25 -1.69 9.01 -19.30
C GLN A 25 -0.84 9.99 -18.50
N THR A 26 -0.64 9.72 -17.20
CA THR A 26 0.25 10.54 -16.35
C THR A 26 1.67 10.57 -16.92
N PHE A 27 2.24 9.41 -17.25
CA PHE A 27 3.57 9.36 -17.88
C PHE A 27 3.60 10.08 -19.21
N LYS A 28 2.60 9.85 -20.10
CA LYS A 28 2.54 10.51 -21.40
C LYS A 28 2.45 12.04 -21.30
N ASN A 29 1.60 12.55 -20.39
CA ASN A 29 1.44 13.99 -20.16
C ASN A 29 2.73 14.65 -19.67
N GLN A 30 3.63 13.87 -19.06
CA GLN A 30 4.93 14.31 -18.57
C GLN A 30 6.08 14.09 -19.58
N GLY A 31 5.75 13.66 -20.82
CA GLY A 31 6.72 13.51 -21.91
C GLY A 31 7.38 12.13 -22.04
N TYR A 32 6.93 11.13 -21.29
CA TYR A 32 7.41 9.75 -21.45
C TYR A 32 6.67 9.08 -22.62
N SER A 33 7.38 8.60 -23.61
CA SER A 33 6.82 7.93 -24.79
C SER A 33 7.17 6.45 -24.88
N ASN A 34 8.23 6.01 -24.22
CA ASN A 34 8.67 4.62 -24.22
C ASN A 34 8.00 3.85 -23.08
N ILE A 35 6.71 3.56 -23.24
CA ILE A 35 5.88 2.88 -22.25
C ILE A 35 5.45 1.52 -22.79
N GLU A 36 5.94 0.44 -22.16
CA GLU A 36 5.48 -0.93 -22.40
C GLU A 36 4.38 -1.27 -21.38
N TYR A 37 3.17 -1.53 -21.89
CA TYR A 37 2.00 -1.81 -21.07
C TYR A 37 1.48 -3.21 -21.32
N LEU A 38 1.44 -4.05 -20.28
CA LEU A 38 0.96 -5.43 -20.34
C LEU A 38 -0.25 -5.63 -19.40
N LYS A 39 -1.25 -6.36 -19.87
CA LYS A 39 -2.49 -6.61 -19.11
C LYS A 39 -2.34 -7.70 -18.05
N THR A 40 -1.27 -8.47 -18.07
CA THR A 40 -1.03 -9.62 -17.19
C THR A 40 0.24 -9.44 -16.39
N SER A 41 0.39 -10.22 -15.30
CA SER A 41 1.68 -10.51 -14.69
C SER A 41 2.50 -11.42 -15.61
N LEU A 42 3.82 -11.44 -15.41
CA LEU A 42 4.74 -12.28 -16.16
C LEU A 42 5.32 -13.38 -15.27
N PRO A 43 5.61 -14.57 -15.80
CA PRO A 43 6.46 -15.54 -15.12
C PRO A 43 7.84 -14.94 -14.81
N GLU A 44 8.49 -15.38 -13.73
CA GLU A 44 9.76 -14.80 -13.27
C GLU A 44 10.84 -14.78 -14.36
N ALA A 45 10.99 -15.87 -15.13
CA ALA A 45 11.98 -15.94 -16.20
C ALA A 45 11.77 -14.90 -17.31
N GLU A 46 10.51 -14.62 -17.67
CA GLU A 46 10.18 -13.60 -18.66
C GLU A 46 10.33 -12.19 -18.06
N LEU A 47 9.99 -12.02 -16.79
CA LEU A 47 10.14 -10.78 -16.07
C LEU A 47 11.62 -10.36 -15.97
N VAL A 48 12.51 -11.31 -15.65
CA VAL A 48 13.98 -11.12 -15.61
C VAL A 48 14.50 -10.55 -16.93
N GLU A 49 14.03 -11.04 -18.07
CA GLU A 49 14.45 -10.50 -19.38
C GLU A 49 13.87 -9.09 -19.63
N LYS A 50 12.61 -8.86 -19.24
CA LYS A 50 11.91 -7.59 -19.47
C LYS A 50 12.44 -6.43 -18.62
N VAL A 51 12.91 -6.71 -17.39
CA VAL A 51 13.38 -5.64 -16.48
C VAL A 51 14.79 -5.14 -16.79
N ARG A 52 15.60 -5.85 -17.58
CA ARG A 52 17.00 -5.50 -17.87
C ARG A 52 17.19 -4.08 -18.39
N ASP A 53 16.29 -3.61 -19.22
CA ASP A 53 16.36 -2.29 -19.83
C ASP A 53 15.30 -1.31 -19.30
N ALA A 54 14.46 -1.74 -18.35
CA ALA A 54 13.44 -0.90 -17.73
C ALA A 54 14.06 0.10 -16.74
N HIS A 55 13.60 1.36 -16.79
CA HIS A 55 14.02 2.41 -15.86
C HIS A 55 13.00 2.57 -14.72
N PHE A 56 11.73 2.37 -15.03
CA PHE A 56 10.64 2.30 -14.05
C PHE A 56 9.79 1.07 -14.29
N ILE A 57 9.35 0.43 -13.22
CA ILE A 57 8.39 -0.67 -13.28
C ILE A 57 7.18 -0.35 -12.41
N GLY A 58 5.98 -0.59 -12.95
CA GLY A 58 4.71 -0.51 -12.24
C GLY A 58 4.07 -1.89 -12.18
N ILE A 59 3.71 -2.32 -10.96
CA ILE A 59 3.10 -3.61 -10.66
C ILE A 59 1.86 -3.45 -9.76
N ARG A 60 1.04 -4.49 -9.65
CA ARG A 60 0.02 -4.60 -8.61
C ARG A 60 0.42 -5.65 -7.57
N SER A 61 -0.47 -6.59 -7.27
CA SER A 61 -0.31 -7.56 -6.18
C SER A 61 0.23 -8.93 -6.62
N ARG A 62 0.29 -9.22 -7.93
CA ARG A 62 0.64 -10.57 -8.44
C ARG A 62 2.11 -10.71 -8.83
N THR A 63 2.68 -9.71 -9.49
CA THR A 63 4.07 -9.72 -9.92
C THR A 63 5.00 -9.67 -8.72
N GLN A 64 5.91 -10.64 -8.62
CA GLN A 64 6.90 -10.68 -7.53
C GLN A 64 8.23 -10.09 -8.02
N LEU A 65 8.69 -9.04 -7.37
CA LEU A 65 10.02 -8.47 -7.59
C LEU A 65 10.98 -9.04 -6.54
N THR A 66 11.41 -10.25 -6.81
CA THR A 66 12.37 -10.99 -5.97
C THR A 66 13.78 -10.42 -6.14
N GLU A 67 14.70 -10.79 -5.26
CA GLU A 67 16.12 -10.44 -5.38
C GLU A 67 16.68 -10.81 -6.76
N THR A 68 16.34 -12.00 -7.30
CA THR A 68 16.76 -12.46 -8.64
C THR A 68 16.29 -11.51 -9.74
N VAL A 69 15.05 -11.02 -9.68
CA VAL A 69 14.53 -10.06 -10.65
C VAL A 69 15.23 -8.72 -10.53
N LEU A 70 15.48 -8.26 -9.30
CA LEU A 70 16.15 -6.98 -9.03
C LEU A 70 17.63 -6.99 -9.43
N ASP A 71 18.31 -8.14 -9.35
CA ASP A 71 19.67 -8.32 -9.84
C ASP A 71 19.78 -8.13 -11.36
N ALA A 72 18.78 -8.58 -12.10
CA ALA A 72 18.74 -8.40 -13.54
C ALA A 72 18.37 -6.96 -13.97
N ALA A 73 17.82 -6.15 -13.08
CA ALA A 73 17.28 -4.83 -13.36
C ALA A 73 18.33 -3.71 -13.30
N GLU A 74 19.36 -3.79 -14.13
CA GLU A 74 20.56 -2.92 -14.09
C GLU A 74 20.23 -1.41 -14.21
N LYS A 75 19.19 -1.06 -14.98
CA LYS A 75 18.79 0.33 -15.25
C LYS A 75 17.66 0.84 -14.35
N LEU A 76 17.08 -0.04 -13.54
CA LEU A 76 15.89 0.30 -12.77
C LEU A 76 16.17 1.42 -11.77
N ALA A 77 15.43 2.50 -11.87
CA ALA A 77 15.56 3.68 -11.04
C ALA A 77 14.49 3.79 -9.95
N GLY A 78 13.32 3.19 -10.16
CA GLY A 78 12.23 3.22 -9.19
C GLY A 78 11.16 2.18 -9.49
N ILE A 79 10.46 1.76 -8.43
CA ILE A 79 9.38 0.77 -8.47
C ILE A 79 8.09 1.42 -7.99
N GLY A 80 6.99 1.21 -8.71
CA GLY A 80 5.65 1.61 -8.31
C GLY A 80 4.77 0.39 -8.03
N CYS A 81 4.31 0.25 -6.79
CA CYS A 81 3.24 -0.67 -6.40
C CYS A 81 1.91 0.06 -6.53
N PHE A 82 1.13 -0.25 -7.56
CA PHE A 82 -0.19 0.37 -7.80
C PHE A 82 -1.27 -0.29 -6.92
N CYS A 83 -1.00 -0.30 -5.61
CA CYS A 83 -1.83 -0.85 -4.53
C CYS A 83 -1.29 -0.32 -3.19
N ILE A 84 -1.90 -0.71 -2.07
CA ILE A 84 -1.41 -0.36 -0.73
C ILE A 84 -0.21 -1.25 -0.35
N GLY A 85 -0.36 -2.58 -0.51
CA GLY A 85 0.64 -3.57 -0.11
C GLY A 85 1.92 -3.50 -0.93
N THR A 86 3.05 -3.82 -0.31
CA THR A 86 4.38 -3.88 -0.94
C THR A 86 5.09 -5.20 -0.70
N ASN A 87 4.39 -6.19 -0.13
CA ASN A 87 4.91 -7.52 0.18
C ASN A 87 5.34 -8.33 -1.05
N GLN A 88 4.93 -7.91 -2.26
CA GLN A 88 5.36 -8.47 -3.54
C GLN A 88 6.73 -7.95 -4.02
N VAL A 89 7.35 -7.04 -3.28
CA VAL A 89 8.68 -6.49 -3.58
C VAL A 89 9.63 -6.85 -2.45
N ASP A 90 10.80 -7.39 -2.77
CA ASP A 90 11.90 -7.47 -1.83
C ASP A 90 12.45 -6.06 -1.56
N LEU A 91 11.90 -5.44 -0.49
CA LEU A 91 12.23 -4.06 -0.13
C LEU A 91 13.69 -3.89 0.28
N HIS A 92 14.30 -4.91 0.89
CA HIS A 92 15.70 -4.89 1.31
C HIS A 92 16.62 -4.96 0.08
N ALA A 93 16.37 -5.89 -0.82
CA ALA A 93 17.12 -6.00 -2.06
C ALA A 93 17.00 -4.74 -2.94
N ALA A 94 15.82 -4.11 -2.99
CA ALA A 94 15.63 -2.83 -3.67
C ALA A 94 16.45 -1.70 -3.00
N LEU A 95 16.44 -1.65 -1.65
CA LEU A 95 17.20 -0.67 -0.88
C LEU A 95 18.71 -0.76 -1.15
N GLU A 96 19.27 -1.97 -1.10
CA GLU A 96 20.71 -2.21 -1.34
C GLU A 96 21.16 -1.81 -2.75
N ARG A 97 20.22 -1.80 -3.71
CA ARG A 97 20.46 -1.35 -5.10
C ARG A 97 20.15 0.12 -5.33
N GLY A 98 19.79 0.84 -4.26
CA GLY A 98 19.44 2.27 -4.34
C GLY A 98 18.19 2.51 -5.18
N ILE A 99 17.17 1.65 -5.06
CA ILE A 99 15.91 1.73 -5.81
C ILE A 99 14.76 2.04 -4.85
N PRO A 100 14.18 3.25 -4.89
CA PRO A 100 13.01 3.59 -4.09
C PRO A 100 11.76 2.88 -4.61
N VAL A 101 10.91 2.45 -3.66
CA VAL A 101 9.64 1.80 -3.90
C VAL A 101 8.51 2.72 -3.43
N PHE A 102 7.57 3.00 -4.31
CA PHE A 102 6.40 3.83 -4.03
C PHE A 102 5.12 3.00 -4.09
N ASN A 103 4.14 3.34 -3.27
CA ASN A 103 2.82 2.73 -3.28
C ASN A 103 1.70 3.79 -3.22
N ALA A 104 0.44 3.34 -3.18
CA ALA A 104 -0.73 4.20 -3.00
C ALA A 104 -1.43 3.85 -1.67
N PRO A 105 -0.98 4.40 -0.53
CA PRO A 105 -1.52 4.01 0.77
C PRO A 105 -2.93 4.56 1.05
N PHE A 106 -3.42 5.55 0.29
CA PHE A 106 -4.63 6.29 0.62
C PHE A 106 -5.70 6.34 -0.48
N SER A 107 -5.35 6.03 -1.72
CA SER A 107 -6.22 6.22 -2.90
C SER A 107 -7.46 5.34 -2.93
N ASN A 108 -7.51 4.26 -2.15
CA ASN A 108 -8.66 3.37 -2.05
C ASN A 108 -9.40 3.47 -0.69
N THR A 109 -9.02 4.40 0.16
CA THR A 109 -9.59 4.58 1.52
C THR A 109 -11.12 4.64 1.48
N ARG A 110 -11.68 5.45 0.58
CA ARG A 110 -13.12 5.62 0.43
C ARG A 110 -13.82 4.34 -0.01
N SER A 111 -13.25 3.62 -0.96
CA SER A 111 -13.83 2.37 -1.49
C SER A 111 -13.96 1.31 -0.42
N VAL A 112 -12.92 1.11 0.40
CA VAL A 112 -12.96 0.15 1.51
C VAL A 112 -13.99 0.57 2.56
N ALA A 113 -14.03 1.85 2.95
CA ALA A 113 -14.98 2.34 3.94
C ALA A 113 -16.43 2.18 3.48
N GLU A 114 -16.73 2.39 2.19
CA GLU A 114 -18.05 2.18 1.61
C GLU A 114 -18.46 0.71 1.56
N LEU A 115 -17.54 -0.18 1.15
CA LEU A 115 -17.79 -1.62 1.18
C LEU A 115 -18.15 -2.07 2.59
N VAL A 116 -17.33 -1.75 3.58
CA VAL A 116 -17.55 -2.12 4.98
C VAL A 116 -18.88 -1.57 5.51
N LEU A 117 -19.22 -0.31 5.21
CA LEU A 117 -20.50 0.26 5.62
C LEU A 117 -21.69 -0.49 5.02
N GLY A 118 -21.59 -0.88 3.74
CA GLY A 118 -22.58 -1.72 3.07
C GLY A 118 -22.72 -3.10 3.74
N GLU A 119 -21.60 -3.74 4.05
CA GLU A 119 -21.55 -5.04 4.75
C GLU A 119 -22.17 -4.98 6.15
N ILE A 120 -21.89 -3.90 6.91
CA ILE A 120 -22.53 -3.66 8.22
C ILE A 120 -24.05 -3.72 8.09
N ILE A 121 -24.62 -2.96 7.16
CA ILE A 121 -26.07 -2.88 6.97
C ILE A 121 -26.63 -4.23 6.52
N MET A 122 -25.98 -4.90 5.56
CA MET A 122 -26.41 -6.20 5.05
C MET A 122 -26.41 -7.28 6.14
N LEU A 123 -25.38 -7.32 6.97
CA LEU A 123 -25.26 -8.31 8.05
C LEU A 123 -26.22 -8.04 9.20
N LEU A 124 -26.39 -6.78 9.64
CA LEU A 124 -27.38 -6.40 10.65
C LEU A 124 -28.83 -6.75 10.22
N ARG A 125 -29.10 -6.74 8.91
CA ARG A 125 -30.39 -7.11 8.34
C ARG A 125 -30.50 -8.60 8.01
N GLY A 126 -29.44 -9.39 8.18
CA GLY A 126 -29.36 -10.79 7.80
C GLY A 126 -29.63 -11.03 6.30
N ILE A 127 -29.24 -10.08 5.45
CA ILE A 127 -29.47 -10.14 3.99
C ILE A 127 -28.78 -11.33 3.37
N PRO A 128 -27.50 -11.69 3.69
CA PRO A 128 -26.82 -12.81 3.03
C PRO A 128 -27.61 -14.12 3.14
N SER A 129 -27.99 -14.53 4.35
CA SER A 129 -28.75 -15.76 4.58
C SER A 129 -30.12 -15.74 3.89
N ARG A 130 -30.83 -14.61 3.98
CA ARG A 130 -32.15 -14.46 3.35
C ARG A 130 -32.07 -14.47 1.83
N ASN A 131 -31.02 -13.86 1.27
CA ASN A 131 -30.76 -13.90 -0.17
C ASN A 131 -30.47 -15.33 -0.63
N ALA A 132 -29.59 -16.04 0.06
CA ALA A 132 -29.28 -17.43 -0.25
C ALA A 132 -30.53 -18.31 -0.15
N ALA A 133 -31.36 -18.17 0.90
CA ALA A 133 -32.64 -18.86 1.08
C ALA A 133 -33.60 -18.58 -0.07
N ALA A 134 -33.78 -17.30 -0.44
CA ALA A 134 -34.67 -16.93 -1.54
C ALA A 134 -34.24 -17.52 -2.89
N HIS A 135 -32.91 -17.59 -3.18
CA HIS A 135 -32.40 -18.29 -4.35
C HIS A 135 -32.67 -19.79 -4.36
N ARG A 136 -32.81 -20.40 -3.17
CA ARG A 136 -33.23 -21.82 -3.02
C ARG A 136 -34.75 -22.00 -3.04
N GLY A 137 -35.53 -20.93 -3.19
CA GLY A 137 -37.02 -20.97 -3.21
C GLY A 137 -37.69 -20.87 -1.83
N GLU A 138 -36.92 -20.58 -0.79
CA GLU A 138 -37.45 -20.39 0.57
C GLU A 138 -37.92 -18.93 0.76
N TRP A 139 -39.00 -18.75 1.59
CA TRP A 139 -39.56 -17.44 1.86
C TRP A 139 -39.48 -17.08 3.36
N GLN A 140 -38.43 -16.34 3.75
CA GLN A 140 -38.09 -16.03 5.13
C GLN A 140 -38.54 -14.60 5.52
N LYS A 141 -39.85 -14.33 5.53
CA LYS A 141 -40.42 -13.04 5.95
C LYS A 141 -40.55 -12.97 7.49
N THR A 142 -39.47 -12.49 8.15
CA THR A 142 -39.44 -12.36 9.62
C THR A 142 -38.56 -11.17 10.03
N ALA A 143 -38.89 -10.55 11.17
CA ALA A 143 -38.05 -9.52 11.80
C ALA A 143 -37.01 -10.13 12.77
N ASN A 144 -37.04 -11.43 13.00
CA ASN A 144 -36.09 -12.09 13.91
C ASN A 144 -34.66 -11.89 13.44
N GLN A 145 -33.78 -11.49 14.35
CA GLN A 145 -32.36 -11.18 14.09
C GLN A 145 -32.17 -10.19 12.92
N SER A 146 -33.04 -9.21 12.79
CA SER A 146 -32.98 -8.14 11.80
C SER A 146 -33.00 -6.80 12.55
N PHE A 147 -31.93 -6.04 12.44
CA PHE A 147 -31.72 -4.84 13.23
C PHE A 147 -31.45 -3.63 12.31
N GLU A 148 -31.84 -2.45 12.80
CA GLU A 148 -31.38 -1.18 12.25
C GLU A 148 -29.95 -0.90 12.70
N ALA A 149 -29.16 -0.24 11.86
CA ALA A 149 -27.80 0.23 12.22
C ALA A 149 -27.85 1.34 13.26
N ARG A 150 -28.91 2.16 13.24
CA ARG A 150 -29.14 3.26 14.17
C ARG A 150 -29.08 2.78 15.62
N GLY A 151 -28.26 3.42 16.44
CA GLY A 151 -28.08 3.11 17.85
C GLY A 151 -27.23 1.88 18.15
N LYS A 152 -26.78 1.13 17.13
CA LYS A 152 -25.77 0.06 17.29
C LYS A 152 -24.38 0.64 17.48
N THR A 153 -23.53 -0.12 18.15
CA THR A 153 -22.13 0.25 18.40
C THR A 153 -21.21 -0.42 17.40
N LEU A 154 -20.48 0.39 16.65
CA LEU A 154 -19.38 -0.04 15.78
C LEU A 154 -18.06 0.09 16.54
N GLY A 155 -17.34 -1.00 16.70
CA GLY A 155 -15.96 -1.04 17.19
C GLY A 155 -14.99 -1.08 16.02
N ILE A 156 -14.07 -0.13 15.94
CA ILE A 156 -13.06 -0.05 14.89
C ILE A 156 -11.71 -0.39 15.49
N ILE A 157 -11.03 -1.42 14.98
CA ILE A 157 -9.67 -1.77 15.36
C ILE A 157 -8.73 -1.25 14.28
N GLY A 158 -7.90 -0.24 14.64
CA GLY A 158 -7.08 0.54 13.72
C GLY A 158 -7.79 1.81 13.24
N TYR A 159 -7.52 2.94 13.90
CA TYR A 159 -8.12 4.25 13.61
C TYR A 159 -7.24 5.09 12.69
N GLY A 160 -6.76 4.45 11.60
CA GLY A 160 -6.05 5.07 10.50
C GLY A 160 -6.99 5.70 9.47
N HIS A 161 -6.52 5.89 8.21
CA HIS A 161 -7.30 6.57 7.17
C HIS A 161 -8.64 5.90 6.85
N ILE A 162 -8.68 4.56 6.76
CA ILE A 162 -9.93 3.83 6.50
C ILE A 162 -10.84 3.86 7.73
N GLY A 163 -10.29 3.54 8.91
CA GLY A 163 -11.06 3.52 10.16
C GLY A 163 -11.70 4.86 10.49
N THR A 164 -10.99 5.97 10.31
CA THR A 164 -11.54 7.33 10.53
C THR A 164 -12.63 7.68 9.52
N GLN A 165 -12.45 7.32 8.26
CA GLN A 165 -13.49 7.56 7.25
C GLN A 165 -14.74 6.73 7.48
N LEU A 166 -14.58 5.46 7.83
CA LEU A 166 -15.70 4.59 8.23
C LEU A 166 -16.42 5.13 9.46
N SER A 167 -15.67 5.61 10.47
CA SER A 167 -16.23 6.24 11.68
C SER A 167 -17.20 7.36 11.33
N ILE A 168 -16.75 8.33 10.51
CA ILE A 168 -17.56 9.46 10.08
C ILE A 168 -18.82 8.99 9.34
N MET A 169 -18.69 8.03 8.43
CA MET A 169 -19.83 7.51 7.66
C MET A 169 -20.82 6.76 8.54
N ALA A 170 -20.34 5.96 9.48
CA ALA A 170 -21.20 5.20 10.41
C ALA A 170 -21.97 6.11 11.36
N GLU A 171 -21.35 7.18 11.85
CA GLU A 171 -22.05 8.20 12.66
C GLU A 171 -23.19 8.86 11.89
N HIS A 172 -23.01 9.15 10.60
CA HIS A 172 -24.05 9.78 9.77
C HIS A 172 -25.30 8.91 9.60
N ILE A 173 -25.17 7.57 9.71
CA ILE A 173 -26.34 6.67 9.73
C ILE A 173 -26.83 6.36 11.14
N GLY A 174 -26.32 7.05 12.16
CA GLY A 174 -26.78 7.00 13.54
C GLY A 174 -26.17 5.88 14.39
N MET A 175 -25.04 5.28 14.00
CA MET A 175 -24.29 4.35 14.85
C MET A 175 -23.50 5.12 15.91
N ARG A 176 -23.24 4.46 17.04
CA ARG A 176 -22.21 4.89 18.01
C ARG A 176 -20.90 4.27 17.61
N VAL A 177 -19.82 5.07 17.58
CA VAL A 177 -18.50 4.57 17.20
C VAL A 177 -17.56 4.59 18.39
N GLN A 178 -16.88 3.46 18.59
CA GLN A 178 -15.72 3.35 19.47
C GLN A 178 -14.58 2.73 18.69
N PHE A 179 -13.34 3.05 19.07
CA PHE A 179 -12.17 2.52 18.38
C PHE A 179 -11.04 2.17 19.35
N TYR A 180 -10.19 1.27 18.88
CA TYR A 180 -8.92 0.93 19.50
C TYR A 180 -7.79 1.17 18.49
N ASP A 181 -6.72 1.77 18.94
CA ASP A 181 -5.46 1.90 18.21
C ASP A 181 -4.30 1.75 19.19
N ILE A 182 -3.11 1.37 18.70
CA ILE A 182 -1.89 1.27 19.50
C ILE A 182 -1.35 2.63 19.92
N GLU A 183 -1.80 3.69 19.27
CA GLU A 183 -1.45 5.09 19.52
C GLU A 183 -2.67 5.87 19.99
N ASP A 184 -2.45 6.93 20.74
CA ASP A 184 -3.49 7.92 21.02
C ASP A 184 -3.79 8.69 19.72
N LYS A 185 -5.03 8.61 19.25
CA LYS A 185 -5.47 9.25 18.01
C LYS A 185 -6.37 10.45 18.29
N LEU A 186 -6.26 11.45 17.41
CA LEU A 186 -7.21 12.55 17.40
C LEU A 186 -8.60 12.01 17.07
N VAL A 187 -9.53 12.22 17.99
CA VAL A 187 -10.92 11.79 17.82
C VAL A 187 -11.60 12.68 16.78
N LEU A 188 -12.27 12.07 15.80
CA LEU A 188 -13.12 12.75 14.84
C LEU A 188 -14.59 12.44 15.14
N GLY A 189 -15.42 13.47 15.07
CA GLY A 189 -16.86 13.34 15.38
C GLY A 189 -17.11 13.00 16.84
N ASN A 190 -17.98 12.01 17.10
CA ASN A 190 -18.35 11.54 18.43
C ASN A 190 -17.73 10.17 18.76
N ALA A 191 -16.74 9.71 18.00
CA ALA A 191 -16.07 8.45 18.26
C ALA A 191 -15.33 8.50 19.61
N THR A 192 -15.18 7.36 20.27
CA THR A 192 -14.50 7.26 21.57
C THR A 192 -13.39 6.23 21.51
N GLN A 193 -12.18 6.59 21.90
CA GLN A 193 -11.09 5.63 22.05
C GLN A 193 -11.28 4.81 23.33
N VAL A 194 -11.20 3.48 23.21
CA VAL A 194 -11.34 2.54 24.32
C VAL A 194 -10.23 1.49 24.27
N ASP A 195 -10.04 0.76 25.37
CA ASP A 195 -9.13 -0.38 25.34
C ASP A 195 -9.69 -1.55 24.51
N PHE A 196 -8.80 -2.44 24.07
CA PHE A 196 -9.13 -3.56 23.19
C PHE A 196 -10.21 -4.48 23.76
N SER A 197 -10.12 -4.83 25.06
CA SER A 197 -11.09 -5.71 25.72
C SER A 197 -12.47 -5.07 25.82
N THR A 198 -12.54 -3.78 26.14
CA THR A 198 -13.80 -3.03 26.18
C THR A 198 -14.46 -3.00 24.80
N LEU A 199 -13.68 -2.73 23.74
CA LEU A 199 -14.18 -2.73 22.37
C LEU A 199 -14.80 -4.08 22.01
N LEU A 200 -14.12 -5.20 22.26
CA LEU A 200 -14.62 -6.53 21.97
C LEU A 200 -15.95 -6.83 22.69
N LYS A 201 -16.05 -6.47 23.98
CA LYS A 201 -17.23 -6.77 24.82
C LYS A 201 -18.47 -5.94 24.49
N THR A 202 -18.30 -4.74 23.97
CA THR A 202 -19.39 -3.76 23.90
C THR A 202 -19.88 -3.47 22.47
N SER A 203 -19.11 -3.85 21.45
CA SER A 203 -19.46 -3.61 20.05
C SER A 203 -20.51 -4.60 19.53
N ASP A 204 -21.50 -4.09 18.79
CA ASP A 204 -22.42 -4.90 18.00
C ASP A 204 -21.79 -5.37 16.68
N VAL A 205 -20.91 -4.55 16.12
CA VAL A 205 -20.12 -4.84 14.92
C VAL A 205 -18.67 -4.45 15.19
N ILE A 206 -17.73 -5.31 14.82
CA ILE A 206 -16.29 -5.04 14.90
C ILE A 206 -15.71 -5.06 13.49
N SER A 207 -14.96 -4.02 13.13
CA SER A 207 -14.29 -3.89 11.84
C SER A 207 -12.79 -3.67 12.01
N LEU A 208 -12.01 -4.42 11.24
CA LEU A 208 -10.54 -4.46 11.32
C LEU A 208 -9.91 -3.62 10.19
N HIS A 209 -9.03 -2.69 10.57
CA HIS A 209 -8.31 -1.78 9.66
C HIS A 209 -6.84 -1.64 10.08
N VAL A 210 -6.18 -2.77 10.29
CA VAL A 210 -4.78 -2.85 10.75
C VAL A 210 -3.86 -3.41 9.66
N PRO A 211 -2.57 -3.03 9.64
CA PRO A 211 -1.58 -3.64 8.75
C PRO A 211 -1.26 -5.08 9.20
N GLU A 212 -0.61 -5.83 8.31
CA GLU A 212 -0.01 -7.11 8.67
C GLU A 212 1.34 -6.88 9.37
N THR A 213 1.41 -7.30 10.62
CA THR A 213 2.62 -7.25 11.46
C THR A 213 2.68 -8.49 12.35
N PRO A 214 3.83 -8.81 12.99
CA PRO A 214 3.88 -9.88 13.97
C PRO A 214 2.86 -9.73 15.11
N GLN A 215 2.50 -8.49 15.48
CA GLN A 215 1.56 -8.18 16.55
C GLN A 215 0.10 -8.32 16.14
N THR A 216 -0.20 -8.16 14.85
CA THR A 216 -1.58 -8.26 14.33
C THR A 216 -1.89 -9.65 13.76
N LYS A 217 -0.90 -10.52 13.64
CA LYS A 217 -1.10 -11.91 13.20
C LYS A 217 -1.96 -12.66 14.21
N ASN A 218 -3.08 -13.23 13.74
CA ASN A 218 -4.09 -13.91 14.55
C ASN A 218 -4.57 -13.08 15.76
N MET A 219 -4.59 -11.75 15.59
CA MET A 219 -5.05 -10.80 16.62
C MET A 219 -6.50 -11.09 17.06
N ILE A 220 -7.30 -11.65 16.17
CA ILE A 220 -8.65 -12.15 16.47
C ILE A 220 -8.61 -13.67 16.33
N GLY A 221 -8.38 -14.33 17.44
CA GLY A 221 -8.40 -15.78 17.63
C GLY A 221 -9.58 -16.23 18.49
N GLU A 222 -9.51 -17.48 18.96
CA GLU A 222 -10.56 -18.09 19.80
C GLU A 222 -10.86 -17.26 21.04
N SER A 223 -9.84 -16.79 21.77
CA SER A 223 -10.00 -16.01 23.00
C SER A 223 -10.69 -14.67 22.77
N GLU A 224 -10.40 -13.99 21.67
CA GLU A 224 -11.02 -12.72 21.32
C GLU A 224 -12.46 -12.93 20.88
N LEU A 225 -12.71 -13.96 20.07
CA LEU A 225 -14.07 -14.32 19.62
C LEU A 225 -14.96 -14.70 20.80
N ASP A 226 -14.42 -15.41 21.80
CA ASP A 226 -15.16 -15.78 23.01
C ASP A 226 -15.55 -14.55 23.86
N VAL A 227 -14.70 -13.54 23.89
CA VAL A 227 -14.96 -12.30 24.66
C VAL A 227 -15.92 -11.37 23.93
N MET A 228 -16.01 -11.44 22.60
CA MET A 228 -16.93 -10.62 21.82
C MET A 228 -18.37 -10.76 22.30
N LYS A 229 -19.18 -9.72 22.11
CA LYS A 229 -20.59 -9.72 22.44
C LYS A 229 -21.33 -10.84 21.68
N ALA A 230 -22.14 -11.63 22.38
CA ALA A 230 -22.93 -12.68 21.73
C ALA A 230 -23.86 -12.08 20.66
N GLY A 231 -23.86 -12.68 19.48
CA GLY A 231 -24.63 -12.20 18.32
C GLY A 231 -24.02 -10.96 17.63
N SER A 232 -22.77 -10.60 17.95
CA SER A 232 -22.04 -9.55 17.22
C SER A 232 -21.59 -10.03 15.83
N ILE A 233 -21.05 -9.09 15.07
CA ILE A 233 -20.61 -9.26 13.68
C ILE A 233 -19.13 -8.90 13.60
N LEU A 234 -18.35 -9.69 12.85
CA LEU A 234 -16.94 -9.40 12.56
C LEU A 234 -16.75 -9.07 11.08
N ILE A 235 -16.01 -8.00 10.78
CA ILE A 235 -15.67 -7.60 9.41
C ILE A 235 -14.14 -7.48 9.30
N ASN A 236 -13.57 -8.16 8.31
CA ASN A 236 -12.16 -8.05 7.96
C ASN A 236 -11.97 -7.71 6.49
N ALA A 237 -11.71 -6.44 6.23
CA ALA A 237 -11.28 -5.90 4.94
C ALA A 237 -9.85 -5.31 5.04
N SER A 238 -9.00 -5.89 5.92
CA SER A 238 -7.62 -5.40 6.16
C SER A 238 -6.55 -6.36 5.64
N ARG A 239 -6.23 -7.42 6.40
CA ARG A 239 -5.26 -8.46 6.02
C ARG A 239 -5.76 -9.83 6.47
N GLY A 240 -5.56 -10.84 5.63
CA GLY A 240 -6.07 -12.20 5.86
C GLY A 240 -5.52 -12.86 7.12
N THR A 241 -4.27 -12.60 7.46
CA THR A 241 -3.58 -13.18 8.62
C THR A 241 -4.01 -12.61 9.97
N VAL A 242 -4.85 -11.56 9.98
CA VAL A 242 -5.29 -10.89 11.23
C VAL A 242 -6.33 -11.72 11.98
N VAL A 243 -7.11 -12.53 11.27
CA VAL A 243 -8.17 -13.38 11.83
C VAL A 243 -7.79 -14.84 11.67
N ASP A 244 -7.94 -15.61 12.75
CA ASP A 244 -7.90 -17.07 12.69
C ASP A 244 -9.22 -17.56 12.06
N ILE A 245 -9.13 -18.07 10.84
CA ILE A 245 -10.31 -18.47 10.04
C ILE A 245 -10.99 -19.71 10.61
N ASP A 246 -10.25 -20.65 11.22
CA ASP A 246 -10.82 -21.85 11.81
C ASP A 246 -11.56 -21.50 13.12
N ALA A 247 -10.98 -20.63 13.94
CA ALA A 247 -11.64 -20.11 15.14
C ALA A 247 -12.90 -19.31 14.77
N LEU A 248 -12.86 -18.50 13.72
CA LEU A 248 -14.03 -17.78 13.21
C LEU A 248 -15.13 -18.74 12.74
N ALA A 249 -14.78 -19.80 12.01
CA ALA A 249 -15.74 -20.83 11.58
C ALA A 249 -16.42 -21.52 12.78
N ALA A 250 -15.67 -21.85 13.83
CA ALA A 250 -16.21 -22.42 15.07
C ALA A 250 -17.14 -21.45 15.80
N ALA A 251 -16.80 -20.14 15.85
CA ALA A 251 -17.65 -19.12 16.47
C ALA A 251 -18.95 -18.88 15.69
N LEU A 252 -18.94 -19.03 14.38
CA LEU A 252 -20.14 -18.96 13.52
C LEU A 252 -21.02 -20.21 13.69
N ASP A 253 -20.42 -21.41 13.74
CA ASP A 253 -21.13 -22.67 13.91
C ASP A 253 -21.85 -22.75 15.27
N SER A 254 -21.16 -22.32 16.33
CA SER A 254 -21.74 -22.21 17.69
C SER A 254 -22.75 -21.08 17.84
N LYS A 255 -22.96 -20.25 16.82
CA LYS A 255 -23.81 -19.05 16.84
C LYS A 255 -23.36 -18.00 17.86
N LYS A 256 -22.13 -18.01 18.25
CA LYS A 256 -21.50 -16.96 19.06
C LYS A 256 -21.53 -15.63 18.30
N LEU A 257 -21.22 -15.66 17.00
CA LEU A 257 -21.36 -14.54 16.06
C LEU A 257 -22.63 -14.69 15.22
N ALA A 258 -23.29 -13.57 14.93
CA ALA A 258 -24.46 -13.52 14.04
C ALA A 258 -24.06 -13.61 12.55
N GLY A 259 -22.83 -13.23 12.21
CA GLY A 259 -22.32 -13.26 10.85
C GLY A 259 -20.94 -12.63 10.76
N ALA A 260 -20.36 -12.70 9.57
CA ALA A 260 -19.07 -12.06 9.27
C ALA A 260 -19.02 -11.55 7.81
N ALA A 261 -18.13 -10.59 7.55
CA ALA A 261 -17.71 -10.22 6.19
C ALA A 261 -16.19 -10.32 6.10
N ILE A 262 -15.71 -11.08 5.14
CA ILE A 262 -14.28 -11.37 4.96
C ILE A 262 -13.91 -11.09 3.51
N ASP A 263 -13.12 -10.04 3.29
CA ASP A 263 -12.61 -9.63 1.98
C ASP A 263 -11.19 -10.16 1.71
N VAL A 264 -10.48 -10.57 2.77
CA VAL A 264 -9.07 -10.96 2.73
C VAL A 264 -8.83 -12.29 3.45
N PHE A 265 -7.92 -13.13 2.92
CA PHE A 265 -7.72 -14.49 3.43
C PHE A 265 -6.23 -14.77 3.66
N PRO A 266 -5.87 -15.67 4.61
CA PRO A 266 -4.47 -16.08 4.81
C PRO A 266 -3.84 -16.70 3.57
N THR A 267 -4.66 -17.40 2.78
CA THR A 267 -4.28 -17.97 1.48
C THR A 267 -5.30 -17.55 0.43
N GLU A 268 -4.86 -16.79 -0.55
CA GLU A 268 -5.69 -16.30 -1.65
C GLU A 268 -5.31 -16.99 -2.96
N PRO A 269 -6.28 -17.29 -3.85
CA PRO A 269 -6.00 -17.81 -5.19
C PRO A 269 -5.07 -16.86 -5.97
N LYS A 270 -4.08 -17.44 -6.65
CA LYS A 270 -3.13 -16.66 -7.48
C LYS A 270 -3.78 -16.15 -8.78
N SER A 271 -4.86 -16.79 -9.22
CA SER A 271 -5.59 -16.42 -10.42
C SER A 271 -7.09 -16.63 -10.26
N ASN A 272 -7.89 -15.98 -11.11
CA ASN A 272 -9.35 -16.13 -11.11
C ASN A 272 -9.82 -17.54 -11.54
N SER A 273 -8.92 -18.39 -12.04
CA SER A 273 -9.20 -19.77 -12.44
C SER A 273 -8.90 -20.79 -11.33
N GLU A 274 -8.25 -20.40 -10.26
CA GLU A 274 -8.00 -21.28 -9.12
C GLU A 274 -9.23 -21.34 -8.20
N GLU A 275 -9.49 -22.53 -7.66
CA GLU A 275 -10.58 -22.67 -6.69
C GLU A 275 -10.23 -21.97 -5.37
N PHE A 276 -11.15 -21.17 -4.88
CA PHE A 276 -11.09 -20.60 -3.55
C PHE A 276 -11.52 -21.63 -2.50
N ILE A 277 -10.64 -21.96 -1.57
CA ILE A 277 -10.88 -22.93 -0.52
C ILE A 277 -10.91 -22.22 0.84
N SER A 278 -12.04 -22.31 1.55
CA SER A 278 -12.20 -21.78 2.89
C SER A 278 -13.33 -22.50 3.62
N PRO A 279 -13.22 -22.78 4.95
CA PRO A 279 -14.31 -23.33 5.74
C PRO A 279 -15.50 -22.37 5.82
N LEU A 280 -15.30 -21.07 5.62
CA LEU A 280 -16.35 -20.06 5.65
C LEU A 280 -17.37 -20.18 4.51
N ARG A 281 -17.07 -20.90 3.44
CA ARG A 281 -18.00 -21.19 2.33
C ARG A 281 -19.26 -21.95 2.76
N ALA A 282 -19.22 -22.60 3.92
CA ALA A 282 -20.35 -23.35 4.45
C ALA A 282 -21.44 -22.47 5.10
N PHE A 283 -21.21 -21.18 5.28
CA PHE A 283 -22.07 -20.29 6.07
C PHE A 283 -22.80 -19.26 5.21
N ASP A 284 -24.13 -19.38 5.10
CA ASP A 284 -25.00 -18.41 4.39
C ASP A 284 -25.01 -17.01 5.05
N ASN A 285 -24.64 -16.90 6.35
CA ASN A 285 -24.56 -15.65 7.09
C ASN A 285 -23.20 -14.96 7.02
N VAL A 286 -22.36 -15.38 6.08
CA VAL A 286 -21.04 -14.79 5.83
C VAL A 286 -21.01 -14.16 4.44
N LEU A 287 -20.51 -12.94 4.33
CA LEU A 287 -20.14 -12.30 3.07
C LEU A 287 -18.68 -12.63 2.78
N LEU A 288 -18.43 -13.24 1.63
CA LEU A 288 -17.10 -13.54 1.14
C LEU A 288 -16.86 -12.74 -0.14
N THR A 289 -15.86 -11.88 -0.12
CA THR A 289 -15.47 -11.09 -1.29
C THR A 289 -13.99 -11.34 -1.65
N PRO A 290 -13.63 -11.39 -2.93
CA PRO A 290 -12.32 -11.82 -3.38
C PRO A 290 -11.30 -10.67 -3.38
N HIS A 291 -11.02 -10.08 -2.20
CA HIS A 291 -10.08 -8.99 -1.97
C HIS A 291 -10.37 -7.76 -2.87
N ILE A 292 -11.62 -7.31 -2.86
CA ILE A 292 -12.10 -6.23 -3.72
C ILE A 292 -12.33 -4.89 -3.00
N GLY A 293 -12.00 -4.79 -1.72
CA GLY A 293 -12.22 -3.56 -0.95
C GLY A 293 -11.67 -2.30 -1.63
N GLY A 294 -10.50 -2.40 -2.25
CA GLY A 294 -9.89 -1.33 -3.04
C GLY A 294 -10.14 -1.39 -4.54
N SER A 295 -11.04 -2.25 -5.03
CA SER A 295 -11.18 -2.53 -6.47
C SER A 295 -12.38 -1.80 -7.11
N THR A 296 -12.51 -0.50 -6.86
CA THR A 296 -13.45 0.37 -7.58
C THR A 296 -12.76 1.09 -8.74
N GLN A 297 -13.51 1.56 -9.74
CA GLN A 297 -12.96 2.29 -10.88
C GLN A 297 -12.25 3.56 -10.42
N GLU A 298 -12.86 4.31 -9.50
CA GLU A 298 -12.32 5.54 -8.93
C GLU A 298 -11.02 5.29 -8.14
N ALA A 299 -10.98 4.22 -7.34
CA ALA A 299 -9.76 3.85 -6.62
C ALA A 299 -8.63 3.49 -7.59
N GLN A 300 -8.91 2.70 -8.63
CA GLN A 300 -7.90 2.33 -9.62
C GLN A 300 -7.40 3.53 -10.41
N GLU A 301 -8.29 4.47 -10.76
CA GLU A 301 -7.91 5.72 -11.40
C GLU A 301 -7.01 6.58 -10.50
N ASN A 302 -7.40 6.78 -9.24
CA ASN A 302 -6.64 7.56 -8.27
C ASN A 302 -5.28 6.93 -7.94
N ILE A 303 -5.23 5.59 -7.77
CA ILE A 303 -3.98 4.84 -7.61
C ILE A 303 -3.05 5.07 -8.79
N GLY A 304 -3.62 5.06 -10.02
CA GLY A 304 -2.87 5.32 -11.24
C GLY A 304 -2.22 6.70 -11.24
N TYR A 305 -2.95 7.75 -10.88
CA TYR A 305 -2.42 9.12 -10.76
C TYR A 305 -1.38 9.23 -9.64
N GLU A 306 -1.66 8.66 -8.47
CA GLU A 306 -0.80 8.79 -7.30
C GLU A 306 0.57 8.16 -7.53
N VAL A 307 0.62 6.88 -7.90
CA VAL A 307 1.90 6.16 -8.04
C VAL A 307 2.70 6.64 -9.25
N ALA A 308 2.05 6.84 -10.40
CA ALA A 308 2.73 7.38 -11.57
C ALA A 308 3.27 8.80 -11.29
N GLY A 309 2.50 9.65 -10.60
CA GLY A 309 2.94 10.98 -10.19
C GLY A 309 4.16 10.96 -9.26
N LYS A 310 4.23 10.01 -8.32
CA LYS A 310 5.40 9.81 -7.44
C LYS A 310 6.64 9.40 -8.23
N LEU A 311 6.51 8.44 -9.16
CA LEU A 311 7.62 8.01 -10.02
C LEU A 311 8.11 9.14 -10.92
N VAL A 312 7.19 9.92 -11.51
CA VAL A 312 7.53 11.10 -12.32
C VAL A 312 8.27 12.14 -11.46
N LYS A 313 7.75 12.45 -10.27
CA LYS A 313 8.38 13.41 -9.36
C LYS A 313 9.79 12.97 -8.94
N TYR A 314 9.97 11.69 -8.65
CA TYR A 314 11.30 11.13 -8.38
C TYR A 314 12.23 11.22 -9.60
N SER A 315 11.70 10.94 -10.80
CA SER A 315 12.46 11.08 -12.05
C SER A 315 12.90 12.52 -12.31
N ASP A 316 12.00 13.48 -12.08
CA ASP A 316 12.19 14.89 -12.45
C ASP A 316 13.02 15.66 -11.44
N ASN A 317 12.83 15.41 -10.13
CA ASN A 317 13.51 16.21 -9.11
C ASN A 317 14.17 15.39 -7.98
N GLY A 318 14.06 14.06 -7.98
CA GLY A 318 14.66 13.20 -6.96
C GLY A 318 13.85 13.09 -5.67
N SER A 319 12.62 13.61 -5.58
CA SER A 319 11.81 13.50 -4.36
C SER A 319 11.44 12.06 -4.06
N THR A 320 11.64 11.63 -2.82
CA THR A 320 11.31 10.30 -2.31
C THR A 320 10.14 10.32 -1.32
N LEU A 321 9.32 11.37 -1.36
CA LEU A 321 8.17 11.51 -0.48
C LEU A 321 7.24 10.29 -0.60
N SER A 322 6.90 9.68 0.53
CA SER A 322 6.14 8.45 0.67
C SER A 322 6.75 7.21 0.00
N ALA A 323 8.06 7.17 -0.22
CA ALA A 323 8.76 5.94 -0.55
C ALA A 323 8.80 5.02 0.68
N VAL A 324 8.47 3.72 0.50
CA VAL A 324 8.30 2.80 1.63
C VAL A 324 9.61 2.24 2.17
N ASN A 325 10.68 2.27 1.38
CA ASN A 325 11.99 1.73 1.74
C ASN A 325 13.12 2.77 1.76
N PHE A 326 12.81 4.04 1.51
CA PHE A 326 13.80 5.12 1.45
C PHE A 326 13.53 6.23 2.47
N PRO A 327 14.55 6.98 2.91
CA PRO A 327 14.33 8.23 3.61
C PRO A 327 13.50 9.19 2.77
N GLU A 328 12.50 9.81 3.38
CA GLU A 328 11.61 10.75 2.69
C GLU A 328 12.28 12.11 2.52
N VAL A 329 12.39 12.57 1.27
CA VAL A 329 12.83 13.92 0.93
C VAL A 329 11.84 14.54 -0.03
N SER A 330 11.26 15.69 0.36
CA SER A 330 10.47 16.52 -0.53
C SER A 330 11.34 17.64 -1.07
N LEU A 331 11.55 17.67 -2.37
CA LEU A 331 12.45 18.60 -3.04
C LEU A 331 11.67 19.62 -3.89
N PRO A 332 12.10 20.87 -3.93
CA PRO A 332 11.57 21.84 -4.87
C PRO A 332 11.92 21.45 -6.32
N GLU A 333 11.19 22.00 -7.27
CA GLU A 333 11.61 21.99 -8.66
C GLU A 333 13.00 22.64 -8.79
N HIS A 334 13.88 22.02 -9.58
CA HIS A 334 15.16 22.63 -9.87
C HIS A 334 15.14 23.20 -11.29
N THR A 335 15.47 24.49 -11.39
CA THR A 335 15.49 25.21 -12.66
C THR A 335 16.91 25.66 -12.97
N GLY A 336 17.47 25.22 -14.11
CA GLY A 336 18.76 25.69 -14.65
C GLY A 336 20.01 25.32 -13.86
N ARG A 337 19.93 24.32 -12.95
CA ARG A 337 21.05 23.80 -12.15
C ARG A 337 21.20 22.31 -12.39
N HIS A 338 22.40 21.76 -12.15
CA HIS A 338 22.57 20.32 -12.12
C HIS A 338 22.30 19.79 -10.73
N ARG A 339 21.41 18.80 -10.64
CA ARG A 339 21.06 18.10 -9.37
C ARG A 339 21.68 16.73 -9.35
N LEU A 340 22.51 16.48 -8.36
CA LEU A 340 23.16 15.19 -8.12
C LEU A 340 22.39 14.45 -7.02
N LEU A 341 22.04 13.20 -7.28
CA LEU A 341 21.43 12.29 -6.32
C LEU A 341 22.50 11.27 -5.89
N HIS A 342 22.76 11.17 -4.60
CA HIS A 342 23.72 10.25 -4.04
C HIS A 342 23.10 9.40 -2.94
N ILE A 343 23.08 8.08 -3.15
CA ILE A 343 22.56 7.08 -2.22
C ILE A 343 23.76 6.30 -1.70
N HIS A 344 23.86 6.19 -0.38
CA HIS A 344 25.02 5.56 0.27
C HIS A 344 24.63 4.79 1.52
N LYS A 345 25.47 3.86 1.95
CA LYS A 345 25.37 3.22 3.27
C LYS A 345 25.50 4.29 4.35
N ASN A 346 24.62 4.24 5.36
CA ASN A 346 24.66 5.21 6.46
C ASN A 346 25.86 4.92 7.38
N GLN A 347 26.98 5.57 7.09
CA GLN A 347 28.25 5.40 7.80
C GLN A 347 28.83 6.75 8.20
N PRO A 348 29.49 6.87 9.36
CA PRO A 348 30.19 8.09 9.76
C PRO A 348 31.20 8.56 8.72
N GLY A 349 31.26 9.87 8.50
CA GLY A 349 32.21 10.51 7.57
C GLY A 349 31.78 10.54 6.11
N MET A 350 30.63 9.98 5.74
CA MET A 350 30.15 10.02 4.33
C MET A 350 29.95 11.45 3.82
N LEU A 351 29.28 12.29 4.62
CA LEU A 351 29.04 13.69 4.23
C LEU A 351 30.33 14.48 4.06
N THR A 352 31.36 14.20 4.90
CA THR A 352 32.69 14.80 4.76
C THR A 352 33.31 14.44 3.42
N LYS A 353 33.34 13.16 3.05
CA LYS A 353 33.90 12.69 1.77
C LYS A 353 33.17 13.29 0.56
N ILE A 354 31.82 13.38 0.65
CA ILE A 354 31.01 14.00 -0.39
C ILE A 354 31.41 15.48 -0.55
N ASN A 355 31.48 16.26 0.53
CA ASN A 355 31.79 17.67 0.48
C ASN A 355 33.26 17.94 0.06
N GLU A 356 34.21 17.08 0.47
CA GLU A 356 35.59 17.14 0.02
C GLU A 356 35.73 16.97 -1.49
N THR A 357 34.90 16.13 -2.12
CA THR A 357 34.85 15.97 -3.57
C THR A 357 34.55 17.29 -4.28
N PHE A 358 33.55 18.04 -3.81
CA PHE A 358 33.19 19.32 -4.38
C PHE A 358 34.24 20.41 -4.09
N ALA A 359 34.76 20.43 -2.87
CA ALA A 359 35.82 21.39 -2.48
C ALA A 359 37.10 21.21 -3.30
N LYS A 360 37.56 19.96 -3.52
CA LYS A 360 38.71 19.61 -4.33
C LYS A 360 38.63 20.15 -5.76
N HIS A 361 37.44 20.15 -6.34
CA HIS A 361 37.19 20.58 -7.71
C HIS A 361 36.69 22.04 -7.78
N GLN A 362 36.66 22.78 -6.66
CA GLN A 362 36.18 24.16 -6.57
C GLN A 362 34.73 24.32 -7.09
N ILE A 363 33.92 23.28 -6.92
CA ILE A 363 32.51 23.29 -7.30
C ILE A 363 31.68 23.85 -6.13
N ASN A 364 30.95 24.92 -6.39
CA ASN A 364 30.07 25.51 -5.39
C ASN A 364 28.76 24.70 -5.25
N ILE A 365 28.40 24.34 -4.02
CA ILE A 365 27.14 23.71 -3.68
C ILE A 365 26.09 24.80 -3.45
N ALA A 366 25.07 24.85 -4.29
CA ALA A 366 23.98 25.82 -4.21
C ALA A 366 22.86 25.37 -3.24
N GLY A 367 22.70 24.05 -3.08
CA GLY A 367 21.77 23.45 -2.14
C GLY A 367 22.17 22.03 -1.80
N GLN A 368 21.92 21.61 -0.55
CA GLN A 368 22.20 20.24 -0.13
C GLN A 368 21.10 19.76 0.81
N TYR A 369 20.51 18.61 0.51
CA TYR A 369 19.46 17.98 1.29
C TYR A 369 19.94 16.59 1.69
N LEU A 370 19.88 16.27 2.97
CA LEU A 370 20.25 14.99 3.52
C LEU A 370 19.11 14.43 4.36
N GLN A 371 18.75 13.19 4.11
CA GLN A 371 17.96 12.37 5.02
C GLN A 371 18.61 10.99 5.16
N THR A 372 18.54 10.42 6.35
CA THR A 372 19.09 9.09 6.65
C THR A 372 18.03 8.20 7.28
N SER A 373 18.10 6.92 6.98
CA SER A 373 17.49 5.83 7.76
C SER A 373 18.56 5.08 8.55
N ALA A 374 18.22 3.95 9.16
CA ALA A 374 19.21 3.11 9.83
C ALA A 374 20.29 2.63 8.86
N ASP A 375 19.92 2.25 7.65
CA ASP A 375 20.78 1.54 6.70
C ASP A 375 21.41 2.46 5.64
N ILE A 376 20.68 3.45 5.16
CA ILE A 376 21.11 4.32 4.06
C ILE A 376 21.00 5.81 4.37
N GLY A 377 21.84 6.60 3.67
CA GLY A 377 21.69 8.03 3.52
C GLY A 377 21.36 8.40 2.08
N TYR A 378 20.49 9.39 1.92
CA TYR A 378 20.13 9.99 0.64
C TYR A 378 20.47 11.47 0.66
N VAL A 379 21.45 11.83 -0.19
CA VAL A 379 21.93 13.22 -0.35
C VAL A 379 21.54 13.71 -1.72
N VAL A 380 20.93 14.88 -1.77
CA VAL A 380 20.64 15.61 -3.02
C VAL A 380 21.41 16.90 -3.01
N ILE A 381 22.17 17.16 -4.08
CA ILE A 381 23.10 18.29 -4.17
C ILE A 381 22.83 19.07 -5.44
N ASP A 382 22.50 20.35 -5.29
CA ASP A 382 22.36 21.29 -6.40
C ASP A 382 23.65 22.06 -6.60
N ILE A 383 24.18 22.07 -7.82
CA ILE A 383 25.39 22.79 -8.20
C ILE A 383 25.16 23.70 -9.41
N ASP A 384 25.88 24.83 -9.44
CA ASP A 384 25.81 25.80 -10.53
C ASP A 384 26.90 25.59 -11.62
N SER A 385 27.81 24.60 -11.42
CA SER A 385 28.93 24.35 -12.30
C SER A 385 28.58 23.41 -13.45
N ALA A 386 29.22 23.60 -14.60
CA ALA A 386 29.19 22.67 -15.73
C ALA A 386 29.99 21.38 -15.48
N ASP A 387 30.83 21.33 -14.42
CA ASP A 387 31.77 20.23 -14.15
C ASP A 387 31.11 19.07 -13.35
N TYR A 388 29.80 18.92 -13.48
CA TYR A 388 29.03 17.87 -12.79
C TYR A 388 29.48 16.44 -13.15
N ALA A 389 30.02 16.23 -14.35
CA ALA A 389 30.46 14.91 -14.81
C ALA A 389 31.62 14.36 -13.97
N LEU A 390 32.59 15.21 -13.66
CA LEU A 390 33.72 14.85 -12.80
C LEU A 390 33.24 14.58 -11.37
N ALA A 391 32.40 15.48 -10.82
CA ALA A 391 31.79 15.29 -9.51
C ALA A 391 31.01 13.97 -9.41
N LEU A 392 30.18 13.64 -10.42
CA LEU A 392 29.44 12.38 -10.48
C LEU A 392 30.35 11.16 -10.48
N THR A 393 31.45 11.22 -11.22
CA THR A 393 32.42 10.12 -11.30
C THR A 393 33.10 9.87 -9.95
N GLU A 394 33.55 10.93 -9.29
CA GLU A 394 34.16 10.82 -7.95
C GLU A 394 33.16 10.41 -6.87
N LEU A 395 31.92 10.92 -6.90
CA LEU A 395 30.87 10.47 -6.00
C LEU A 395 30.59 8.97 -6.10
N LYS A 396 30.60 8.43 -7.33
CA LYS A 396 30.46 6.98 -7.55
C LYS A 396 31.62 6.17 -6.99
N ALA A 397 32.80 6.75 -6.90
CA ALA A 397 34.01 6.10 -6.38
C ALA A 397 34.12 6.12 -4.85
N ILE A 398 33.29 6.90 -4.15
CA ILE A 398 33.32 6.95 -2.68
C ILE A 398 32.91 5.57 -2.12
N PRO A 399 33.76 4.91 -1.28
CA PRO A 399 33.40 3.65 -0.63
C PRO A 399 32.13 3.78 0.19
N GLY A 400 31.17 2.90 -0.05
CA GLY A 400 29.85 2.93 0.56
C GLY A 400 28.77 3.62 -0.29
N THR A 401 29.10 4.18 -1.46
CA THR A 401 28.12 4.62 -2.45
C THR A 401 27.37 3.42 -3.02
N LEU A 402 26.06 3.45 -2.96
CA LEU A 402 25.17 2.48 -3.59
C LEU A 402 24.82 2.94 -5.00
N ARG A 403 24.49 4.22 -5.16
CA ARG A 403 24.11 4.80 -6.45
C ARG A 403 24.35 6.30 -6.49
N ALA A 404 24.78 6.83 -7.64
CA ALA A 404 24.80 8.26 -7.90
C ALA A 404 24.28 8.56 -9.30
N ARG A 405 23.43 9.61 -9.42
CA ARG A 405 22.79 10.06 -10.66
C ARG A 405 22.85 11.56 -10.76
N VAL A 406 22.69 12.09 -11.97
CA VAL A 406 22.49 13.51 -12.22
C VAL A 406 21.14 13.72 -12.91
N LEU A 407 20.43 14.76 -12.51
CA LEU A 407 19.23 15.28 -13.16
C LEU A 407 19.57 16.63 -13.83
N HIS A 408 18.94 16.92 -14.96
CA HIS A 408 19.13 18.15 -15.74
C HIS A 408 17.85 18.96 -15.83
#